data_41a85edee75d6856455e6158b69ba571
#
_entry.id   41a85edee75d6856455e6158b69ba571
#
_cell.length_a   1.000
_cell.length_b   1.000
_cell.length_c   1.000
_cell.angle_alpha   90.00
_cell.angle_beta   90.00
_cell.angle_gamma   90.00
#
_symmetry.space_group_name_H-M   'P 1'
#
loop_
_entity.id
_entity.type
_entity.pdbx_description
1 polymer ?
#
loop_
_entity_poly.entity_id
_entity_poly.type
_entity_poly.pdbx_seq_one_letter_code
_entity_poly.pdbx_strand_id
1 'polypeptide(L)'
;MMEQVRLLISELKTGSGSFTLEAQAAQEMRFMQLLLLLRSGKNERHGDDRPGKMHDLLEWLAEHYSEDVNWGVLAEQFSLSLRTLHRQLKQQTGSTPQRYLNRLRLLQARHLLRHSEMRITDIAFQCGFGDSNHFSTLFKREFGVSPRNIRQKNL
;
A
#
# COMPACT_ATOMS: atom_id res chain seq x y z
N MET A 1 -7.03 -19.32 0.20
CA MET A 1 -7.03 -17.88 -0.13
C MET A 1 -6.44 -17.01 1.00
N MET A 2 -6.91 -17.12 2.25
CA MET A 2 -6.39 -16.36 3.40
C MET A 2 -4.91 -16.60 3.73
N GLU A 3 -4.41 -17.80 3.51
CA GLU A 3 -3.02 -18.18 3.77
C GLU A 3 -2.05 -17.55 2.75
N GLN A 4 -2.47 -17.43 1.50
CA GLN A 4 -1.72 -16.74 0.44
C GLN A 4 -1.62 -15.23 0.67
N VAL A 5 -2.68 -14.60 1.16
CA VAL A 5 -2.67 -13.18 1.56
C VAL A 5 -1.74 -12.94 2.75
N ARG A 6 -1.75 -13.85 3.75
CA ARG A 6 -0.83 -13.80 4.91
C ARG A 6 0.63 -13.97 4.49
N LEU A 7 0.91 -14.91 3.58
CA LEU A 7 2.25 -15.11 3.03
C LEU A 7 2.75 -13.87 2.27
N LEU A 8 1.94 -13.29 1.40
CA LEU A 8 2.28 -12.09 0.64
C LEU A 8 2.50 -10.87 1.56
N ILE A 9 1.70 -10.70 2.60
CA ILE A 9 1.88 -9.65 3.62
C ILE A 9 3.15 -9.91 4.45
N SER A 10 3.45 -11.17 4.79
CA SER A 10 4.67 -11.56 5.50
C SER A 10 5.92 -11.29 4.68
N GLU A 11 5.89 -11.57 3.39
CA GLU A 11 7.00 -11.33 2.47
C GLU A 11 7.22 -9.84 2.15
N LEU A 12 6.17 -9.02 2.19
CA LEU A 12 6.27 -7.55 2.17
C LEU A 12 6.96 -7.00 3.44
N LYS A 13 6.93 -7.74 4.57
CA LYS A 13 7.62 -7.38 5.81
C LYS A 13 9.14 -7.59 5.73
N THR A 14 9.61 -8.60 5.00
CA THR A 14 11.02 -9.00 4.96
C THR A 14 11.85 -8.25 3.92
N GLY A 15 11.26 -7.37 3.11
CA GLY A 15 11.92 -6.61 2.04
C GLY A 15 12.88 -5.51 2.50
N SER A 16 13.57 -5.68 3.62
CA SER A 16 14.58 -4.72 4.16
C SER A 16 16.03 -5.13 3.85
N GLY A 17 16.27 -5.86 2.78
CA GLY A 17 17.63 -6.26 2.44
C GLY A 17 17.85 -6.52 0.96
N SER A 18 18.85 -5.86 0.42
CA SER A 18 19.43 -5.94 -0.93
C SER A 18 18.53 -5.56 -2.11
N PHE A 19 18.81 -4.39 -2.67
CA PHE A 19 18.21 -3.83 -3.88
C PHE A 19 18.73 -4.54 -5.14
N THR A 20 18.24 -5.72 -5.43
CA THR A 20 18.42 -6.32 -6.75
C THR A 20 17.19 -6.05 -7.61
N LEU A 21 17.38 -5.88 -8.92
CA LEU A 21 16.32 -5.63 -9.89
C LEU A 21 15.25 -6.74 -9.83
N GLU A 22 15.67 -7.97 -9.55
CA GLU A 22 14.81 -9.15 -9.39
C GLU A 22 13.93 -9.08 -8.14
N ALA A 23 14.47 -8.60 -7.01
CA ALA A 23 13.69 -8.39 -5.79
C ALA A 23 12.62 -7.30 -5.96
N GLN A 24 12.92 -6.27 -6.76
CA GLN A 24 11.97 -5.20 -7.09
C GLN A 24 10.84 -5.70 -8.00
N ALA A 25 11.14 -6.49 -9.03
CA ALA A 25 10.15 -7.07 -9.93
C ALA A 25 9.24 -8.06 -9.19
N ALA A 26 9.82 -8.89 -8.31
CA ALA A 26 9.06 -9.80 -7.47
C ALA A 26 8.12 -9.05 -6.51
N GLN A 27 8.55 -7.92 -5.96
CA GLN A 27 7.73 -7.10 -5.07
C GLN A 27 6.57 -6.40 -5.81
N GLU A 28 6.77 -6.00 -7.07
CA GLU A 28 5.68 -5.48 -7.93
C GLU A 28 4.67 -6.56 -8.29
N MET A 29 5.14 -7.75 -8.68
CA MET A 29 4.25 -8.88 -8.96
C MET A 29 3.42 -9.27 -7.73
N ARG A 30 4.04 -9.29 -6.55
CA ARG A 30 3.35 -9.60 -5.29
C ARG A 30 2.31 -8.53 -4.93
N PHE A 31 2.60 -7.26 -5.17
CA PHE A 31 1.64 -6.18 -4.96
C PHE A 31 0.46 -6.27 -5.94
N MET A 32 0.73 -6.51 -7.22
CA MET A 32 -0.31 -6.72 -8.22
C MET A 32 -1.14 -7.98 -7.92
N GLN A 33 -0.51 -9.06 -7.46
CA GLN A 33 -1.22 -10.26 -6.98
C GLN A 33 -2.08 -9.96 -5.76
N LEU A 34 -1.60 -9.16 -4.81
CA LEU A 34 -2.38 -8.74 -3.65
C LEU A 34 -3.59 -7.92 -4.06
N LEU A 35 -3.44 -6.95 -4.96
CA LEU A 35 -4.56 -6.16 -5.51
C LEU A 35 -5.56 -7.03 -6.27
N LEU A 36 -5.09 -8.00 -7.06
CA LEU A 36 -5.95 -8.93 -7.79
C LEU A 36 -6.70 -9.89 -6.86
N LEU A 37 -6.05 -10.40 -5.81
CA LEU A 37 -6.68 -11.26 -4.80
C LEU A 37 -7.71 -10.49 -3.99
N LEU A 38 -7.44 -9.24 -3.63
CA LEU A 38 -8.38 -8.35 -2.94
C LEU A 38 -9.58 -8.01 -3.85
N ARG A 39 -9.34 -7.79 -5.14
CA ARG A 39 -10.40 -7.54 -6.13
C ARG A 39 -11.25 -8.78 -6.46
N SER A 40 -10.64 -9.97 -6.44
CA SER A 40 -11.33 -11.25 -6.70
C SER A 40 -12.16 -11.74 -5.51
N GLY A 41 -11.91 -11.22 -4.30
CA GLY A 41 -12.62 -11.60 -3.07
C GLY A 41 -14.01 -10.97 -2.90
N LYS A 42 -14.52 -10.24 -3.89
CA LYS A 42 -15.78 -9.48 -3.84
C LYS A 42 -17.06 -10.34 -3.84
N ASN A 43 -16.98 -11.65 -3.57
CA ASN A 43 -18.17 -12.46 -3.43
C ASN A 43 -18.18 -13.25 -2.11
N GLU A 44 -19.17 -12.91 -1.28
CA GLU A 44 -19.69 -13.67 -0.16
C GLU A 44 -18.82 -13.76 1.10
N ARG A 45 -19.18 -12.94 2.12
CA ARG A 45 -19.57 -13.51 3.44
C ARG A 45 -20.04 -12.43 4.41
N HIS A 46 -21.34 -12.35 4.59
CA HIS A 46 -21.95 -11.92 5.83
C HIS A 46 -21.67 -13.01 6.87
N GLY A 47 -20.95 -12.68 7.92
CA GLY A 47 -20.73 -13.55 9.07
C GLY A 47 -19.90 -12.81 10.10
N ASP A 48 -20.46 -12.63 11.29
CA ASP A 48 -19.89 -11.97 12.47
C ASP A 48 -18.65 -12.73 12.97
N ASP A 49 -17.52 -12.59 12.26
CA ASP A 49 -16.26 -13.19 12.71
C ASP A 49 -15.13 -12.15 12.65
N ARG A 50 -14.56 -11.86 13.81
CA ARG A 50 -13.57 -10.82 14.08
C ARG A 50 -12.30 -10.80 13.21
N PRO A 51 -11.87 -11.88 12.51
CA PRO A 51 -10.80 -11.81 11.51
C PRO A 51 -11.15 -11.05 10.25
N GLY A 52 -12.45 -10.92 9.87
CA GLY A 52 -12.89 -10.25 8.63
C GLY A 52 -12.66 -8.75 8.64
N LYS A 53 -12.93 -8.08 9.74
CA LYS A 53 -12.91 -6.60 9.83
C LYS A 53 -11.55 -5.98 9.46
N MET A 54 -10.45 -6.61 9.82
CA MET A 54 -9.13 -6.10 9.46
C MET A 54 -8.79 -6.36 8.00
N HIS A 55 -9.27 -7.45 7.43
CA HIS A 55 -9.14 -7.73 6.00
C HIS A 55 -9.92 -6.68 5.20
N ASP A 56 -11.16 -6.44 5.56
CA ASP A 56 -12.03 -5.45 4.91
C ASP A 56 -11.43 -4.03 5.01
N LEU A 57 -10.82 -3.69 6.16
CA LEU A 57 -10.12 -2.42 6.35
C LEU A 57 -8.89 -2.30 5.45
N LEU A 58 -8.10 -3.36 5.30
CA LEU A 58 -6.92 -3.36 4.42
C LEU A 58 -7.33 -3.28 2.94
N GLU A 59 -8.42 -3.94 2.55
CA GLU A 59 -9.02 -3.86 1.22
C GLU A 59 -9.51 -2.44 0.95
N TRP A 60 -10.24 -1.85 1.88
CA TRP A 60 -10.69 -0.47 1.78
C TRP A 60 -9.52 0.51 1.59
N LEU A 61 -8.45 0.37 2.37
CA LEU A 61 -7.25 1.20 2.23
C LEU A 61 -6.58 1.01 0.86
N ALA A 62 -6.61 -0.18 0.30
CA ALA A 62 -6.05 -0.45 -1.03
C ALA A 62 -6.90 0.14 -2.17
N GLU A 63 -8.21 0.29 -1.97
CA GLU A 63 -9.11 0.93 -2.92
C GLU A 63 -9.11 2.46 -2.81
N HIS A 64 -8.95 3.00 -1.57
CA HIS A 64 -9.08 4.44 -1.27
C HIS A 64 -7.74 5.09 -0.89
N TYR A 65 -6.61 4.52 -1.33
CA TYR A 65 -5.27 4.98 -0.94
C TYR A 65 -4.99 6.45 -1.30
N SER A 66 -5.60 6.97 -2.36
CA SER A 66 -5.40 8.34 -2.83
C SER A 66 -6.20 9.38 -2.04
N GLU A 67 -7.18 8.96 -1.27
CA GLU A 67 -8.05 9.84 -0.49
C GLU A 67 -7.38 10.26 0.82
N ASP A 68 -7.87 11.37 1.39
CA ASP A 68 -7.46 11.78 2.73
C ASP A 68 -8.18 10.94 3.79
N VAL A 69 -7.42 10.16 4.55
CA VAL A 69 -7.96 9.19 5.50
C VAL A 69 -7.99 9.75 6.90
N ASN A 70 -9.20 9.97 7.42
CA ASN A 70 -9.40 10.23 8.84
C ASN A 70 -9.47 8.89 9.60
N TRP A 71 -8.39 8.58 10.32
CA TRP A 71 -8.24 7.30 11.04
C TRP A 71 -9.28 7.06 12.13
N GLY A 72 -9.79 8.13 12.77
CA GLY A 72 -10.86 8.04 13.76
C GLY A 72 -12.16 7.58 13.13
N VAL A 73 -12.58 8.28 12.08
CA VAL A 73 -13.80 7.93 11.32
C VAL A 73 -13.69 6.53 10.71
N LEU A 74 -12.53 6.20 10.16
CA LEU A 74 -12.29 4.86 9.60
C LEU A 74 -12.38 3.77 10.66
N ALA A 75 -11.85 3.99 11.86
CA ALA A 75 -11.96 3.04 12.96
C ALA A 75 -13.44 2.81 13.34
N GLU A 76 -14.22 3.88 13.46
CA GLU A 76 -15.66 3.79 13.75
C GLU A 76 -16.43 3.02 12.68
N GLN A 77 -16.13 3.27 11.39
CA GLN A 77 -16.76 2.58 10.26
C GLN A 77 -16.58 1.05 10.36
N PHE A 78 -15.41 0.60 10.80
CA PHE A 78 -15.12 -0.82 11.01
C PHE A 78 -15.45 -1.32 12.43
N SER A 79 -16.15 -0.51 13.24
CA SER A 79 -16.51 -0.84 14.64
C SER A 79 -15.28 -1.20 15.49
N LEU A 80 -14.20 -0.42 15.33
CA LEU A 80 -12.95 -0.53 16.07
C LEU A 80 -12.69 0.77 16.84
N SER A 81 -12.03 0.67 17.99
CA SER A 81 -11.40 1.85 18.56
C SER A 81 -10.15 2.22 17.76
N LEU A 82 -9.80 3.51 17.71
CA LEU A 82 -8.58 3.99 17.05
C LEU A 82 -7.33 3.25 17.57
N ARG A 83 -7.26 3.00 18.88
CA ARG A 83 -6.18 2.22 19.51
C ARG A 83 -6.12 0.78 19.00
N THR A 84 -7.28 0.14 18.83
CA THR A 84 -7.39 -1.23 18.32
C THR A 84 -6.97 -1.29 16.85
N LEU A 85 -7.44 -0.36 16.03
CA LEU A 85 -7.05 -0.23 14.62
C LEU A 85 -5.52 -0.11 14.50
N HIS A 86 -4.89 0.84 15.22
CA HIS A 86 -3.43 1.03 15.19
C HIS A 86 -2.67 -0.23 15.61
N ARG A 87 -3.10 -0.89 16.68
CA ARG A 87 -2.46 -2.10 17.19
C ARG A 87 -2.56 -3.25 16.19
N GLN A 88 -3.77 -3.55 15.70
CA GLN A 88 -4.00 -4.66 14.80
C GLN A 88 -3.33 -4.45 13.44
N LEU A 89 -3.41 -3.23 12.88
CA LEU A 89 -2.75 -2.91 11.62
C LEU A 89 -1.23 -3.04 11.76
N LYS A 90 -0.64 -2.56 12.87
CA LYS A 90 0.80 -2.74 13.14
C LYS A 90 1.19 -4.20 13.33
N GLN A 91 0.34 -5.01 13.97
CA GLN A 91 0.58 -6.45 14.13
C GLN A 91 0.55 -7.18 12.79
N GLN A 92 -0.39 -6.85 11.90
CA GLN A 92 -0.53 -7.52 10.60
C GLN A 92 0.47 -7.05 9.56
N THR A 93 0.73 -5.73 9.48
CA THR A 93 1.55 -5.14 8.41
C THR A 93 2.97 -4.78 8.85
N GLY A 94 3.26 -4.81 10.15
CA GLY A 94 4.52 -4.34 10.72
C GLY A 94 4.69 -2.82 10.72
N SER A 95 3.68 -2.06 10.29
CA SER A 95 3.75 -0.61 10.08
C SER A 95 2.63 0.13 10.80
N THR A 96 2.85 1.42 11.11
CA THR A 96 1.76 2.29 11.55
C THR A 96 0.76 2.52 10.41
N PRO A 97 -0.52 2.84 10.69
CA PRO A 97 -1.53 3.10 9.67
C PRO A 97 -1.08 4.09 8.59
N GLN A 98 -0.55 5.24 8.99
CA GLN A 98 -0.08 6.25 8.05
C GLN A 98 1.11 5.77 7.21
N ARG A 99 2.04 5.02 7.80
CA ARG A 99 3.17 4.46 7.04
C ARG A 99 2.72 3.41 6.05
N TYR A 100 1.74 2.58 6.41
CA TYR A 100 1.15 1.60 5.51
C TYR A 100 0.44 2.28 4.33
N LEU A 101 -0.41 3.28 4.59
CA LEU A 101 -1.08 4.07 3.55
C LEU A 101 -0.06 4.74 2.61
N ASN A 102 0.96 5.39 3.16
CA ASN A 102 2.01 6.01 2.34
C ASN A 102 2.73 4.97 1.46
N ARG A 103 2.94 3.76 1.96
CA ARG A 103 3.55 2.68 1.16
C ARG A 103 2.66 2.26 -0.02
N LEU A 104 1.34 2.14 0.18
CA LEU A 104 0.39 1.87 -0.91
C LEU A 104 0.46 2.96 -1.98
N ARG A 105 0.45 4.24 -1.56
CA ARG A 105 0.58 5.41 -2.45
C ARG A 105 1.88 5.38 -3.25
N LEU A 106 2.99 5.08 -2.60
CA LEU A 106 4.31 5.02 -3.23
C LEU A 106 4.44 3.88 -4.24
N LEU A 107 3.85 2.71 -3.94
CA LEU A 107 3.82 1.58 -4.87
C LEU A 107 3.04 1.92 -6.13
N GLN A 108 1.88 2.56 -5.99
CA GLN A 108 1.09 3.02 -7.13
C GLN A 108 1.83 4.11 -7.93
N ALA A 109 2.48 5.05 -7.24
CA ALA A 109 3.29 6.08 -7.89
C ALA A 109 4.45 5.47 -8.70
N ARG A 110 5.10 4.43 -8.17
CA ARG A 110 6.16 3.71 -8.88
C ARG A 110 5.63 3.04 -10.16
N HIS A 111 4.43 2.47 -10.11
CA HIS A 111 3.78 1.92 -11.30
C HIS A 111 3.51 3.00 -12.34
N LEU A 112 2.91 4.13 -11.95
CA LEU A 112 2.64 5.25 -12.86
C LEU A 112 3.92 5.87 -13.45
N LEU A 113 4.99 5.98 -12.67
CA LEU A 113 6.29 6.47 -13.14
C LEU A 113 6.89 5.60 -14.26
N ARG A 114 6.57 4.32 -14.29
CA ARG A 114 7.07 3.36 -15.29
C ARG A 114 6.18 3.23 -16.51
N HIS A 115 4.88 3.46 -16.36
CA HIS A 115 3.89 3.12 -17.37
C HIS A 115 3.09 4.32 -17.87
N SER A 116 3.45 5.56 -17.50
CA SER A 116 2.80 6.77 -17.98
C SER A 116 3.78 7.92 -18.22
N GLU A 117 3.38 8.83 -19.10
CA GLU A 117 4.10 10.08 -19.39
C GLU A 117 3.70 11.24 -18.45
N MET A 118 2.89 10.99 -17.42
CA MET A 118 2.44 12.00 -16.48
C MET A 118 3.62 12.68 -15.78
N ARG A 119 3.50 13.97 -15.49
CA ARG A 119 4.52 14.68 -14.71
C ARG A 119 4.62 14.08 -13.30
N ILE A 120 5.81 14.08 -12.73
CA ILE A 120 6.07 13.51 -11.39
C ILE A 120 5.20 14.19 -10.33
N THR A 121 4.96 15.50 -10.46
CA THR A 121 4.06 16.27 -9.59
C THR A 121 2.63 15.76 -9.68
N ASP A 122 2.14 15.50 -10.89
CA ASP A 122 0.76 15.05 -11.11
C ASP A 122 0.57 13.63 -10.56
N ILE A 123 1.58 12.75 -10.73
CA ILE A 123 1.60 11.41 -10.11
C ILE A 123 1.55 11.51 -8.58
N ALA A 124 2.31 12.42 -7.98
CA ALA A 124 2.28 12.62 -6.54
C ALA A 124 0.87 12.98 -6.04
N PHE A 125 0.24 13.96 -6.67
CA PHE A 125 -1.13 14.37 -6.31
C PHE A 125 -2.17 13.27 -6.58
N GLN A 126 -2.09 12.59 -7.72
CA GLN A 126 -2.99 11.49 -8.05
C GLN A 126 -2.87 10.33 -7.06
N CYS A 127 -1.70 10.11 -6.49
CA CYS A 127 -1.48 9.12 -5.46
C CYS A 127 -1.81 9.60 -4.04
N GLY A 128 -2.40 10.79 -3.87
CA GLY A 128 -2.85 11.32 -2.59
C GLY A 128 -1.78 12.01 -1.75
N PHE A 129 -0.65 12.43 -2.35
CA PHE A 129 0.32 13.28 -1.66
C PHE A 129 -0.05 14.76 -1.86
N GLY A 130 -0.18 15.50 -0.76
CA GLY A 130 -0.46 16.94 -0.82
C GLY A 130 0.74 17.80 -1.22
N ASP A 131 1.96 17.24 -1.20
CA ASP A 131 3.20 17.92 -1.55
C ASP A 131 4.17 17.00 -2.29
N SER A 132 4.66 17.45 -3.44
CA SER A 132 5.56 16.69 -4.31
C SER A 132 6.98 16.56 -3.75
N ASN A 133 7.44 17.48 -2.90
CA ASN A 133 8.74 17.38 -2.25
C ASN A 133 8.70 16.32 -1.15
N HIS A 134 7.65 16.32 -0.35
CA HIS A 134 7.38 15.28 0.64
C HIS A 134 7.28 13.90 -0.03
N PHE A 135 6.52 13.79 -1.12
CA PHE A 135 6.46 12.59 -1.94
C PHE A 135 7.85 12.11 -2.38
N SER A 136 8.66 12.98 -2.98
CA SER A 136 9.99 12.64 -3.49
C SER A 136 10.93 12.15 -2.38
N THR A 137 10.84 12.75 -1.20
CA THR A 137 11.61 12.35 -0.01
C THR A 137 11.20 10.97 0.48
N LEU A 138 9.90 10.73 0.61
CA LEU A 138 9.36 9.42 1.02
C LEU A 138 9.70 8.34 -0.02
N PHE A 139 9.56 8.67 -1.31
CA PHE A 139 9.84 7.76 -2.41
C PHE A 139 11.31 7.32 -2.41
N LYS A 140 12.24 8.26 -2.29
CA LYS A 140 13.67 7.96 -2.21
C LYS A 140 14.01 7.12 -0.96
N ARG A 141 13.36 7.41 0.17
CA ARG A 141 13.55 6.62 1.41
C ARG A 141 13.05 5.19 1.26
N GLU A 142 11.90 4.98 0.58
CA GLU A 142 11.29 3.65 0.43
C GLU A 142 12.03 2.81 -0.64
N PHE A 143 12.42 3.42 -1.77
CA PHE A 143 12.98 2.70 -2.92
C PHE A 143 14.48 2.92 -3.16
N GLY A 144 15.14 3.74 -2.35
CA GLY A 144 16.57 4.04 -2.47
C GLY A 144 16.93 4.95 -3.65
N VAL A 145 15.97 5.25 -4.55
CA VAL A 145 16.19 6.06 -5.76
C VAL A 145 15.08 7.11 -5.90
N SER A 146 15.40 8.22 -6.58
CA SER A 146 14.42 9.28 -6.80
C SER A 146 13.36 8.88 -7.83
N PRO A 147 12.15 9.50 -7.80
CA PRO A 147 11.12 9.29 -8.83
C PRO A 147 11.65 9.56 -10.25
N ARG A 148 12.48 10.59 -10.42
CA ARG A 148 13.11 10.94 -11.69
C ARG A 148 14.00 9.82 -12.23
N ASN A 149 14.78 9.19 -11.37
CA ASN A 149 15.69 8.11 -11.76
C ASN A 149 14.95 6.84 -12.17
N ILE A 150 13.79 6.56 -11.56
CA ILE A 150 12.91 5.42 -11.95
C ILE A 150 12.43 5.62 -13.39
N ARG A 151 11.99 6.83 -13.76
CA ARG A 151 11.52 7.14 -15.11
C ARG A 151 12.62 7.01 -16.15
N GLN A 152 13.83 7.51 -15.87
CA GLN A 152 14.95 7.48 -16.80
C GLN A 152 15.48 6.07 -17.09
N LYS A 153 15.26 5.09 -16.21
CA LYS A 153 15.69 3.71 -16.44
C LYS A 153 14.76 2.93 -17.38
N ASN A 154 13.63 3.50 -17.76
CA ASN A 154 12.63 2.89 -18.66
C ASN A 154 12.67 3.50 -20.08
N LEU A 155 13.59 4.41 -20.34
CA LEU A 155 13.94 4.92 -21.66
C LEU A 155 15.20 4.22 -22.19
#